data_d6a5a5a7c3619842d0e1c987d90cb36e
#
_entry.id   d6a5a5a7c3619842d0e1c987d90cb36e
#
_cell.length_a   1.000
_cell.length_b   1.000
_cell.length_c   1.000
_cell.angle_alpha   90.00
_cell.angle_beta   90.00
_cell.angle_gamma   90.00
#
_symmetry.space_group_name_H-M   'P 1'
#
loop_
_entity.id
_entity.type
_entity.pdbx_description
1 polymer ?
#
loop_
_entity_poly.entity_id
_entity_poly.type
_entity_poly.pdbx_seq_one_letter_code
_entity_poly.pdbx_strand_id
1 'polypeptide(L)'
;MTVSGFGIGKGHLPVMFSALANGCHIRVGMEDNVVYGYDKEGKKILANNLMLVERAARAVEAYGNEVATSAEAREILGLAPLDHEAVVKALDALTIEDLEKAKAEASEKYGTTYFAAKSMG
;
A
#
# COMPACT_ATOMS: atom_id res chain seq x y z
N MET A 1 2.50 -5.47 20.32
CA MET A 1 1.44 -5.09 19.36
C MET A 1 2.05 -4.11 18.36
N THR A 2 1.87 -4.35 17.08
CA THR A 2 2.38 -3.47 16.00
C THR A 2 1.23 -2.59 15.50
N VAL A 3 1.44 -1.28 15.45
CA VAL A 3 0.44 -0.31 15.03
C VAL A 3 0.94 0.44 13.80
N SER A 4 0.08 0.61 12.81
CA SER A 4 0.34 1.42 11.63
C SER A 4 -0.69 2.55 11.53
N GLY A 5 -0.24 3.75 11.19
CA GLY A 5 -1.10 4.91 10.97
C GLY A 5 -1.11 5.35 9.50
N PHE A 6 -2.28 5.75 9.03
CA PHE A 6 -2.44 6.37 7.71
C PHE A 6 -3.52 7.45 7.78
N GLY A 7 -3.39 8.48 6.97
CA GLY A 7 -4.36 9.57 6.91
C GLY A 7 -4.95 9.71 5.51
N ILE A 8 -6.21 10.09 5.44
CA ILE A 8 -6.95 10.26 4.20
C ILE A 8 -7.02 11.76 3.83
N GLY A 9 -6.82 12.07 2.57
CA GLY A 9 -6.92 13.41 2.02
C GLY A 9 -6.06 14.43 2.79
N LYS A 10 -6.66 15.48 3.34
CA LYS A 10 -5.94 16.54 4.10
C LYS A 10 -5.29 16.05 5.39
N GLY A 11 -5.76 14.94 5.96
CA GLY A 11 -5.19 14.29 7.15
C GLY A 11 -3.91 13.50 6.88
N HIS A 12 -3.56 13.29 5.64
CA HIS A 12 -2.45 12.46 5.22
C HIS A 12 -1.12 12.79 5.92
N LEU A 13 -0.65 14.03 5.82
CA LEU A 13 0.62 14.43 6.45
C LEU A 13 0.54 14.51 7.99
N PRO A 14 -0.44 15.18 8.59
CA PRO A 14 -0.56 15.22 10.06
C PRO A 14 -0.58 13.83 10.69
N VAL A 15 -1.34 12.89 10.15
CA VAL A 15 -1.40 11.53 10.69
C VAL A 15 -0.09 10.77 10.48
N MET A 16 0.56 10.91 9.32
CA MET A 16 1.86 10.29 9.05
C MET A 16 2.91 10.74 10.07
N PHE A 17 3.07 12.04 10.29
CA PHE A 17 4.03 12.56 11.26
C PHE A 17 3.65 12.22 12.72
N SER A 18 2.36 12.23 13.05
CA SER A 18 1.89 11.79 14.35
C SER A 18 2.18 10.31 14.60
N ALA A 19 1.99 9.45 13.61
CA ALA A 19 2.32 8.03 13.70
C ALA A 19 3.82 7.82 13.96
N LEU A 20 4.70 8.51 13.21
CA LEU A 20 6.15 8.46 13.44
C LEU A 20 6.51 8.92 14.86
N ALA A 21 5.95 10.05 15.32
CA ALA A 21 6.22 10.59 16.64
C ALA A 21 5.78 9.66 17.78
N ASN A 22 4.82 8.79 17.54
CA ASN A 22 4.35 7.78 18.50
C ASN A 22 4.99 6.40 18.31
N GLY A 23 6.04 6.27 17.49
CA GLY A 23 6.73 5.01 17.26
C GLY A 23 5.90 3.99 16.47
N CYS A 24 4.91 4.45 15.73
CA CYS A 24 4.08 3.60 14.88
C CYS A 24 4.67 3.48 13.48
N HIS A 25 4.31 2.41 12.77
CA HIS A 25 4.56 2.30 11.34
C HIS A 25 3.61 3.21 10.55
N ILE A 26 3.99 3.54 9.33
CA ILE A 26 3.20 4.40 8.45
C ILE A 26 2.80 3.66 7.18
N ARG A 27 1.66 4.02 6.63
CA ARG A 27 1.20 3.59 5.32
C ARG A 27 0.92 4.82 4.46
N VAL A 28 1.28 4.74 3.19
CA VAL A 28 0.99 5.76 2.18
C VAL A 28 0.57 5.08 0.88
N GLY A 29 -0.28 5.73 0.11
CA GLY A 29 -0.74 5.26 -1.19
C GLY A 29 -1.78 6.17 -1.81
N MET A 30 -1.97 6.06 -3.12
CA MET A 30 -2.97 6.86 -3.85
C MET A 30 -4.40 6.50 -3.49
N GLU A 31 -4.65 5.33 -2.94
CA GLU A 31 -5.94 4.91 -2.42
C GLU A 31 -6.42 5.80 -1.27
N ASP A 32 -5.48 6.37 -0.51
CA ASP A 32 -5.77 7.22 0.65
C ASP A 32 -5.67 8.71 0.30
N ASN A 33 -4.79 9.08 -0.64
CA ASN A 33 -4.55 10.47 -1.01
C ASN A 33 -4.01 10.65 -2.43
N VAL A 34 -4.74 11.39 -3.26
CA VAL A 34 -4.37 11.69 -4.65
C VAL A 34 -3.74 13.09 -4.83
N VAL A 35 -3.60 13.86 -3.76
CA VAL A 35 -3.00 15.19 -3.79
C VAL A 35 -1.69 15.18 -3.04
N TYR A 36 -0.58 15.41 -3.75
CA TYR A 36 0.75 15.50 -3.14
C TYR A 36 0.95 16.79 -2.33
N GLY A 37 0.45 17.89 -2.85
CA GLY A 37 0.56 19.22 -2.27
C GLY A 37 -0.07 20.28 -3.15
N TYR A 38 0.35 21.52 -2.93
CA TYR A 38 -0.07 22.67 -3.71
C TYR A 38 1.15 23.47 -4.15
N ASP A 39 1.11 24.03 -5.34
CA ASP A 39 2.13 24.95 -5.82
C ASP A 39 1.98 26.34 -5.19
N LYS A 40 2.85 27.28 -5.59
CA LYS A 40 2.87 28.64 -5.06
C LYS A 40 1.59 29.44 -5.42
N GLU A 41 0.89 29.03 -6.47
CA GLU A 41 -0.36 29.63 -6.92
C GLU A 41 -1.60 28.94 -6.30
N GLY A 42 -1.39 27.93 -5.42
CA GLY A 42 -2.46 27.19 -4.76
C GLY A 42 -3.09 26.11 -5.62
N LYS A 43 -2.50 25.77 -6.76
CA LYS A 43 -2.96 24.70 -7.64
C LYS A 43 -2.52 23.35 -7.10
N LYS A 44 -3.41 22.35 -7.19
CA LYS A 44 -3.12 20.98 -6.73
C LYS A 44 -2.01 20.34 -7.56
N ILE A 45 -1.03 19.77 -6.88
CA ILE A 45 -0.05 18.85 -7.45
C ILE A 45 -0.56 17.42 -7.19
N LEU A 46 -0.84 16.68 -8.26
CA LEU A 46 -1.32 15.31 -8.13
C LEU A 46 -0.18 14.38 -7.70
N ALA A 47 -0.53 13.44 -6.84
CA ALA A 47 0.41 12.41 -6.37
C ALA A 47 0.48 11.25 -7.37
N ASN A 48 1.62 10.56 -7.31
CA ASN A 48 1.73 9.16 -7.70
C ASN A 48 2.33 8.36 -6.52
N ASN A 49 2.28 7.04 -6.57
CA ASN A 49 2.75 6.21 -5.47
C ASN A 49 4.24 6.40 -5.18
N LEU A 50 5.08 6.59 -6.21
CA LEU A 50 6.50 6.84 -6.03
C LEU A 50 6.74 8.11 -5.20
N MET A 51 6.10 9.22 -5.54
CA MET A 51 6.23 10.49 -4.81
C MET A 51 5.80 10.34 -3.34
N LEU A 52 4.75 9.59 -3.06
CA LEU A 52 4.25 9.37 -1.70
C LEU A 52 5.22 8.51 -0.90
N VAL A 53 5.75 7.44 -1.48
CA VAL A 53 6.72 6.54 -0.82
C VAL A 53 8.04 7.26 -0.57
N GLU A 54 8.58 7.99 -1.54
CA GLU A 54 9.81 8.77 -1.36
C GLU A 54 9.68 9.82 -0.25
N ARG A 55 8.53 10.49 -0.16
CA ARG A 55 8.27 11.45 0.91
C ARG A 55 8.21 10.76 2.27
N ALA A 56 7.54 9.61 2.35
CA ALA A 56 7.46 8.82 3.58
C ALA A 56 8.84 8.33 4.03
N ALA A 57 9.66 7.81 3.12
CA ALA A 57 11.03 7.37 3.42
C ALA A 57 11.87 8.54 3.96
N ARG A 58 11.85 9.69 3.29
CA ARG A 58 12.56 10.89 3.77
C ARG A 58 12.06 11.37 5.14
N ALA A 59 10.77 11.24 5.43
CA ALA A 59 10.22 11.59 6.74
C ALA A 59 10.72 10.65 7.84
N VAL A 60 10.79 9.35 7.58
CA VAL A 60 11.35 8.33 8.49
C VAL A 60 12.82 8.65 8.79
N GLU A 61 13.63 8.89 7.77
CA GLU A 61 15.06 9.22 7.90
C GLU A 61 15.27 10.54 8.64
N ALA A 62 14.49 11.58 8.31
CA ALA A 62 14.56 12.89 8.97
C ALA A 62 14.14 12.82 10.46
N TYR A 63 13.31 11.86 10.82
CA TYR A 63 12.94 11.59 12.21
C TYR A 63 14.06 10.85 12.98
N GLY A 64 15.07 10.33 12.29
CA GLY A 64 16.20 9.60 12.88
C GLY A 64 16.00 8.09 12.91
N ASN A 65 15.03 7.58 12.15
CA ASN A 65 14.77 6.16 11.98
C ASN A 65 15.27 5.69 10.60
N GLU A 66 15.25 4.38 10.40
CA GLU A 66 15.55 3.74 9.13
C GLU A 66 14.29 3.08 8.54
N VAL A 67 14.22 3.04 7.21
CA VAL A 67 13.17 2.32 6.51
C VAL A 67 13.52 0.83 6.51
N ALA A 68 12.65 0.02 7.12
CA ALA A 68 12.86 -1.43 7.16
C ALA A 68 12.83 -2.04 5.75
N THR A 69 13.68 -3.00 5.52
CA THR A 69 13.60 -3.88 4.34
C THR A 69 12.37 -4.78 4.42
N SER A 70 11.99 -5.39 3.31
CA SER A 70 10.88 -6.36 3.27
C SER A 70 11.11 -7.54 4.23
N ALA A 71 12.34 -8.02 4.37
CA ALA A 71 12.68 -9.11 5.29
C ALA A 71 12.53 -8.68 6.75
N GLU A 72 13.08 -7.53 7.13
CA GLU A 72 12.94 -6.96 8.47
C GLU A 72 11.48 -6.66 8.83
N ALA A 73 10.70 -6.12 7.88
CA ALA A 73 9.29 -5.86 8.10
C ALA A 73 8.51 -7.15 8.37
N ARG A 74 8.83 -8.24 7.67
CA ARG A 74 8.22 -9.56 7.94
C ARG A 74 8.59 -10.08 9.32
N GLU A 75 9.84 -9.92 9.75
CA GLU A 75 10.30 -10.31 11.08
C GLU A 75 9.59 -9.50 12.18
N ILE A 76 9.51 -8.17 12.04
CA ILE A 76 8.78 -7.28 12.94
C ILE A 76 7.31 -7.69 13.09
N LEU A 77 6.68 -8.13 11.99
CA LEU A 77 5.28 -8.56 11.96
C LEU A 77 5.08 -10.02 12.37
N GLY A 78 6.16 -10.77 12.65
CA GLY A 78 6.09 -12.20 12.98
C GLY A 78 5.65 -13.07 11.80
N LEU A 79 5.92 -12.63 10.56
CA LEU A 79 5.60 -13.37 9.34
C LEU A 79 6.78 -14.24 8.92
N ALA A 80 6.46 -15.42 8.37
CA ALA A 80 7.50 -16.29 7.81
C ALA A 80 8.29 -15.59 6.69
N PRO A 81 9.58 -15.91 6.51
CA PRO A 81 10.35 -15.44 5.36
C PRO A 81 9.64 -15.75 4.04
N LEU A 82 9.78 -14.87 3.06
CA LEU A 82 9.20 -15.07 1.75
C LEU A 82 10.13 -15.99 0.93
N ASP A 83 9.61 -17.13 0.50
CA ASP A 83 10.26 -17.99 -0.48
C ASP A 83 9.98 -17.45 -1.89
N HIS A 84 10.91 -16.65 -2.40
CA HIS A 84 10.77 -16.03 -3.71
C HIS A 84 10.71 -17.06 -4.85
N GLU A 85 11.45 -18.16 -4.75
CA GLU A 85 11.44 -19.23 -5.76
C GLU A 85 10.07 -19.92 -5.84
N ALA A 86 9.51 -20.25 -4.68
CA ALA A 86 8.17 -20.83 -4.61
C ALA A 86 7.08 -19.87 -5.13
N VAL A 87 7.19 -18.57 -4.85
CA VAL A 87 6.24 -17.55 -5.35
C VAL A 87 6.33 -17.43 -6.87
N VAL A 88 7.53 -17.29 -7.42
CA VAL A 88 7.73 -17.19 -8.89
C VAL A 88 7.21 -18.45 -9.57
N LYS A 89 7.55 -19.63 -9.08
CA LYS A 89 7.06 -20.89 -9.61
C LYS A 89 5.53 -20.99 -9.56
N ALA A 90 4.91 -20.54 -8.48
CA ALA A 90 3.46 -20.52 -8.37
C ALA A 90 2.80 -19.54 -9.34
N LEU A 91 3.41 -18.36 -9.55
CA LEU A 91 2.93 -17.38 -10.52
C LEU A 91 3.06 -17.86 -11.96
N ASP A 92 4.19 -18.48 -12.31
CA ASP A 92 4.43 -19.03 -13.65
C ASP A 92 3.50 -20.22 -13.97
N ALA A 93 3.05 -20.93 -12.94
CA ALA A 93 2.11 -22.04 -13.09
C ALA A 93 0.64 -21.58 -13.19
N LEU A 94 0.32 -20.32 -12.87
CA LEU A 94 -1.04 -19.80 -12.99
C LEU A 94 -1.46 -19.65 -14.44
N THR A 95 -2.60 -20.24 -14.77
CA THR A 95 -3.21 -20.12 -16.09
C THR A 95 -4.39 -19.14 -16.07
N ILE A 96 -4.84 -18.69 -17.24
CA ILE A 96 -6.07 -17.88 -17.37
C ILE A 96 -7.27 -18.68 -16.84
N GLU A 97 -7.30 -19.99 -17.04
CA GLU A 97 -8.35 -20.88 -16.55
C GLU A 97 -8.42 -20.90 -15.02
N ASP A 98 -7.26 -20.94 -14.33
CA ASP A 98 -7.19 -20.85 -12.86
C ASP A 98 -7.76 -19.54 -12.35
N LEU A 99 -7.45 -18.43 -13.04
CA LEU A 99 -7.96 -17.11 -12.67
C LEU A 99 -9.48 -16.99 -12.87
N GLU A 100 -10.02 -17.54 -13.98
CA GLU A 100 -11.46 -17.56 -14.23
C GLU A 100 -12.19 -18.44 -13.22
N LYS A 101 -11.62 -19.58 -12.84
CA LYS A 101 -12.15 -20.44 -11.81
C LYS A 101 -12.17 -19.75 -10.44
N ALA A 102 -11.07 -19.14 -10.03
CA ALA A 102 -10.98 -18.39 -8.77
C ALA A 102 -11.98 -17.23 -8.73
N LYS A 103 -12.18 -16.55 -9.87
CA LYS A 103 -13.17 -15.48 -10.02
C LYS A 103 -14.60 -16.00 -9.87
N ALA A 104 -14.93 -17.16 -10.45
CA ALA A 104 -16.24 -17.79 -10.32
C ALA A 104 -16.51 -18.21 -8.87
N GLU A 105 -15.55 -18.86 -8.21
CA GLU A 105 -15.63 -19.26 -6.80
C GLU A 105 -15.80 -18.05 -5.86
N ALA A 106 -15.07 -16.98 -6.10
CA ALA A 106 -15.20 -15.75 -5.32
C ALA A 106 -16.57 -15.09 -5.52
N SER A 107 -17.09 -15.08 -6.75
CA SER A 107 -18.44 -14.56 -7.06
C SER A 107 -19.53 -15.36 -6.40
N GLU A 108 -19.42 -16.68 -6.33
CA GLU A 108 -20.36 -17.55 -5.65
C GLU A 108 -20.32 -17.36 -4.13
N LYS A 109 -19.12 -17.30 -3.55
CA LYS A 109 -18.91 -17.18 -2.10
C LYS A 109 -19.29 -15.83 -1.53
N TYR A 110 -19.00 -14.75 -2.23
CA TYR A 110 -19.17 -13.38 -1.73
C TYR A 110 -20.31 -12.61 -2.40
N GLY A 111 -21.06 -13.25 -3.29
CA GLY A 111 -22.20 -12.65 -4.01
C GLY A 111 -21.77 -11.50 -4.89
N THR A 112 -21.77 -11.72 -6.19
CA THR A 112 -21.70 -10.77 -7.29
C THR A 112 -20.64 -9.68 -7.31
N THR A 113 -20.07 -9.49 -8.47
CA THR A 113 -19.52 -8.25 -9.04
C THR A 113 -18.34 -7.57 -8.36
N TYR A 114 -17.67 -8.21 -7.44
CA TYR A 114 -16.41 -7.64 -6.91
C TYR A 114 -15.35 -7.42 -8.01
N PHE A 115 -15.51 -8.11 -9.14
CA PHE A 115 -14.58 -8.06 -10.28
C PHE A 115 -15.23 -7.63 -11.60
N ALA A 116 -16.49 -7.27 -11.61
CA ALA A 116 -17.09 -6.65 -12.79
C ALA A 116 -16.72 -5.17 -12.82
N ALA A 117 -15.55 -4.85 -13.36
CA ALA A 117 -15.35 -3.53 -13.91
C ALA A 117 -16.42 -3.36 -15.01
N LYS A 118 -17.50 -2.67 -14.68
CA LYS A 118 -18.37 -2.14 -15.71
C LYS A 118 -17.50 -1.24 -16.55
N SER A 119 -17.19 -1.65 -17.78
CA SER A 119 -16.64 -0.73 -18.76
C SER A 119 -17.66 0.40 -18.88
N MET A 120 -17.34 1.53 -18.28
CA MET A 120 -18.04 2.76 -18.59
C MET A 120 -17.59 3.14 -19.99
N GLY A 121 -18.49 2.87 -20.95
CA GLY A 121 -18.35 3.34 -22.31
C GLY A 121 -18.30 4.86 -22.38
#